data_a1ab920ace5454e56675f8564d641ebe
#
_entry.id   a1ab920ace5454e56675f8564d641ebe
#
_cell.length_a   1.000
_cell.length_b   1.000
_cell.length_c   1.000
_cell.angle_alpha   90.00
_cell.angle_beta   90.00
_cell.angle_gamma   90.00
#
_symmetry.space_group_name_H-M   'P 1'
#
loop_
_entity.id
_entity.type
_entity.pdbx_description
1 polymer ?
#
loop_
_entity_poly.entity_id
_entity_poly.type
_entity_poly.pdbx_seq_one_letter_code
_entity_poly.pdbx_strand_id
1 'polypeptide(L)'
;MILHFIESPVYSQQIDDLLSPEDHRQLQLYLFQFPDQGDLIKGSGGLRKLRWAGSGRGKRGGIRVIYYLWHGDTAFMLTAYPKNEQTDLTPAQTRALKQLIEKYTTER
;
A
#
# COMPACT_ATOMS: atom_id res chain seq x y z
N MET A 1 -15.41 4.88 -1.82
CA MET A 1 -14.85 4.84 -3.18
C MET A 1 -13.61 5.70 -3.24
N ILE A 2 -12.50 5.13 -3.72
CA ILE A 2 -11.27 5.89 -3.85
C ILE A 2 -11.30 6.68 -5.15
N LEU A 3 -11.11 7.99 -5.05
CA LEU A 3 -11.07 8.86 -6.21
C LEU A 3 -9.65 9.24 -6.61
N HIS A 4 -8.71 9.14 -5.68
CA HIS A 4 -7.33 9.54 -5.94
C HIS A 4 -6.37 8.52 -5.38
N PHE A 5 -5.41 8.12 -6.22
CA PHE A 5 -4.27 7.31 -5.77
C PHE A 5 -3.04 8.19 -5.83
N ILE A 6 -2.38 8.34 -4.70
CA ILE A 6 -1.14 9.12 -4.62
C ILE A 6 -0.03 8.16 -4.25
N GLU A 7 0.95 8.01 -5.14
CA GLU A 7 2.04 7.06 -4.92
C GLU A 7 3.27 7.79 -4.38
N SER A 8 3.87 7.23 -3.34
CA SER A 8 5.18 7.71 -2.93
C SER A 8 6.21 7.32 -4.00
N PRO A 9 7.34 8.04 -4.09
CA PRO A 9 8.37 7.65 -5.05
C PRO A 9 8.89 6.24 -4.79
N VAL A 10 8.97 5.83 -3.53
CA VAL A 10 9.42 4.49 -3.18
C VAL A 10 8.43 3.44 -3.69
N TYR A 11 7.15 3.67 -3.48
CA TYR A 11 6.12 2.75 -3.96
C TYR A 11 6.17 2.62 -5.48
N SER A 12 6.29 3.74 -6.18
CA SER A 12 6.29 3.72 -7.65
C SER A 12 7.42 2.85 -8.19
N GLN A 13 8.60 2.95 -7.60
CA GLN A 13 9.72 2.11 -8.01
C GLN A 13 9.50 0.65 -7.66
N GLN A 14 9.03 0.39 -6.46
CA GLN A 14 8.83 -0.98 -5.99
C GLN A 14 7.79 -1.71 -6.82
N ILE A 15 6.69 -1.04 -7.11
CA ILE A 15 5.57 -1.72 -7.73
C ILE A 15 5.88 -2.11 -9.18
N ASP A 16 6.72 -1.34 -9.86
CA ASP A 16 7.14 -1.68 -11.21
C ASP A 16 7.91 -2.99 -11.24
N ASP A 17 8.68 -3.27 -10.19
CA ASP A 17 9.44 -4.52 -10.10
C ASP A 17 8.58 -5.69 -9.65
N LEU A 18 7.50 -5.42 -8.94
CA LEU A 18 6.72 -6.47 -8.29
C LEU A 18 5.53 -6.92 -9.14
N LEU A 19 4.92 -6.00 -9.88
CA LEU A 19 3.71 -6.30 -10.65
C LEU A 19 3.85 -5.82 -12.08
N SER A 20 3.23 -6.55 -13.00
CA SER A 20 3.06 -6.06 -14.36
C SER A 20 2.11 -4.86 -14.34
N PRO A 21 2.11 -4.03 -15.39
CA PRO A 21 1.12 -2.94 -15.47
C PRO A 21 -0.32 -3.43 -15.35
N GLU A 22 -0.60 -4.58 -15.91
CA GLU A 22 -1.95 -5.14 -15.83
C GLU A 22 -2.30 -5.53 -14.40
N ASP A 23 -1.38 -6.19 -13.69
CA ASP A 23 -1.61 -6.57 -12.31
C ASP A 23 -1.77 -5.35 -11.42
N HIS A 24 -0.97 -4.32 -11.68
CA HIS A 24 -1.07 -3.08 -10.90
C HIS A 24 -2.44 -2.42 -11.12
N ARG A 25 -2.93 -2.46 -12.35
CA ARG A 25 -4.24 -1.91 -12.62
C ARG A 25 -5.33 -2.69 -11.88
N GLN A 26 -5.21 -4.02 -11.85
CA GLN A 26 -6.16 -4.84 -11.12
C GLN A 26 -6.16 -4.51 -9.63
N LEU A 27 -4.98 -4.27 -9.06
CA LEU A 27 -4.87 -3.85 -7.68
C LEU A 27 -5.60 -2.52 -7.45
N GLN A 28 -5.39 -1.56 -8.33
CA GLN A 28 -6.05 -0.27 -8.21
C GLN A 28 -7.57 -0.39 -8.31
N LEU A 29 -8.06 -1.21 -9.24
CA LEU A 29 -9.49 -1.44 -9.38
C LEU A 29 -10.07 -2.08 -8.13
N TYR A 30 -9.33 -3.02 -7.55
CA TYR A 30 -9.78 -3.67 -6.33
C TYR A 30 -9.91 -2.66 -5.19
N LEU A 31 -8.92 -1.82 -5.00
CA LEU A 31 -8.96 -0.81 -3.95
C LEU A 31 -10.01 0.26 -4.24
N PHE A 32 -10.23 0.57 -5.51
CA PHE A 32 -11.29 1.48 -5.89
C PHE A 32 -12.63 1.00 -5.35
N GLN A 33 -12.90 -0.31 -5.47
CA GLN A 33 -14.14 -0.90 -5.00
C GLN A 33 -14.16 -1.17 -3.51
N PHE A 34 -13.02 -1.58 -2.97
CA PHE A 34 -12.93 -2.02 -1.57
C PHE A 34 -11.79 -1.30 -0.86
N PRO A 35 -11.95 0.01 -0.62
CA PRO A 35 -10.83 0.82 -0.11
C PRO A 35 -10.35 0.42 1.28
N ASP A 36 -11.21 -0.17 2.09
CA ASP A 36 -10.85 -0.50 3.46
C ASP A 36 -10.54 -1.98 3.65
N GLN A 37 -10.21 -2.69 2.57
CA GLN A 37 -9.92 -4.11 2.66
C GLN A 37 -8.58 -4.43 3.31
N GLY A 38 -7.62 -3.51 3.27
CA GLY A 38 -6.38 -3.74 3.96
C GLY A 38 -6.59 -3.74 5.47
N ASP A 39 -5.87 -4.61 6.17
CA ASP A 39 -5.95 -4.70 7.62
C ASP A 39 -5.25 -3.52 8.26
N LEU A 40 -5.89 -2.91 9.24
CA LEU A 40 -5.26 -1.84 9.99
C LEU A 40 -4.05 -2.37 10.75
N ILE A 41 -2.95 -1.65 10.66
CA ILE A 41 -1.73 -2.00 11.36
C ILE A 41 -1.78 -1.32 12.72
N LYS A 42 -1.71 -2.14 13.76
CA LYS A 42 -1.83 -1.66 15.13
C LYS A 42 -0.73 -0.67 15.46
N GLY A 43 -1.09 0.44 16.08
CA GLY A 43 -0.13 1.45 16.50
C GLY A 43 0.44 2.31 15.39
N SER A 44 -0.11 2.21 14.19
CA SER A 44 0.45 2.91 13.03
C SER A 44 -0.24 4.22 12.70
N GLY A 45 -1.32 4.54 13.39
CA GLY A 45 -2.06 5.75 13.07
C GLY A 45 -2.95 5.64 11.84
N GLY A 46 -3.27 4.42 11.42
CA GLY A 46 -4.21 4.22 10.33
C GLY A 46 -3.63 3.60 9.08
N LEU A 47 -2.37 3.16 9.13
CA LEU A 47 -1.81 2.44 7.98
C LEU A 47 -2.53 1.12 7.79
N ARG A 48 -2.69 0.71 6.55
CA ARG A 48 -3.33 -0.55 6.20
C ARG A 48 -2.38 -1.42 5.40
N LYS A 49 -2.49 -2.71 5.60
CA LYS A 49 -1.69 -3.71 4.89
C LYS A 49 -2.62 -4.59 4.07
N LEU A 50 -2.43 -4.59 2.77
CA LEU A 50 -3.20 -5.41 1.85
C LEU A 50 -2.33 -6.53 1.32
N ARG A 51 -2.85 -7.75 1.35
CA ARG A 51 -2.21 -8.88 0.71
C ARG A 51 -2.68 -8.93 -0.73
N TRP A 52 -1.74 -9.02 -1.66
CA TRP A 52 -2.08 -9.07 -3.08
C TRP A 52 -1.32 -10.19 -3.75
N ALA A 53 -2.03 -11.12 -4.33
CA ALA A 53 -1.40 -12.31 -4.87
C ALA A 53 -0.72 -12.05 -6.21
N GLY A 54 -1.19 -11.05 -6.93
CA GLY A 54 -0.74 -10.87 -8.30
C GLY A 54 -1.34 -11.92 -9.21
N SER A 55 -0.97 -11.90 -10.47
CA SER A 55 -1.56 -12.82 -11.41
C SER A 55 -0.51 -13.80 -11.93
N GLY A 56 -0.50 -14.98 -11.33
CA GLY A 56 0.13 -16.11 -11.96
C GLY A 56 1.61 -16.04 -12.19
N ARG A 57 2.33 -15.24 -11.44
CA ARG A 57 3.76 -15.19 -11.60
C ARG A 57 4.48 -16.19 -10.72
N GLY A 58 3.73 -17.08 -10.10
CA GLY A 58 4.30 -18.12 -9.26
C GLY A 58 4.88 -17.62 -7.96
N LYS A 59 4.62 -16.40 -7.59
CA LYS A 59 5.17 -15.87 -6.35
C LYS A 59 4.38 -16.37 -5.17
N ARG A 60 5.05 -17.02 -4.28
CA ARG A 60 4.40 -17.58 -3.11
C ARG A 60 4.05 -16.47 -2.15
N GLY A 61 2.78 -16.44 -1.73
CA GLY A 61 2.31 -15.46 -0.78
C GLY A 61 2.15 -14.07 -1.33
N GLY A 62 2.53 -13.84 -2.57
CA GLY A 62 2.34 -12.58 -3.23
C GLY A 62 3.11 -11.44 -2.60
N ILE A 63 2.50 -10.26 -2.62
CA ILE A 63 3.13 -9.06 -2.09
C ILE A 63 2.27 -8.47 -0.98
N ARG A 64 2.86 -7.57 -0.22
CA ARG A 64 2.16 -6.76 0.76
C ARG A 64 2.22 -5.32 0.30
N VAL A 65 1.08 -4.65 0.35
CA VAL A 65 0.97 -3.25 -0.04
C VAL A 65 0.54 -2.46 1.19
N ILE A 66 1.30 -1.43 1.52
CA ILE A 66 0.99 -0.56 2.66
C ILE A 66 0.43 0.74 2.13
N TYR A 67 -0.74 1.11 2.60
CA TYR A 67 -1.37 2.33 2.16
C TYR A 67 -2.10 3.02 3.31
N TYR A 68 -2.48 4.26 3.09
CA TYR A 68 -3.23 5.04 4.05
C TYR A 68 -4.47 5.62 3.36
N LEU A 69 -5.62 5.39 3.95
CA LEU A 69 -6.88 5.88 3.39
C LEU A 69 -7.26 7.18 4.08
N TRP A 70 -7.26 8.27 3.31
CA TRP A 70 -7.51 9.61 3.82
C TRP A 70 -8.85 10.11 3.34
N HIS A 71 -9.69 10.54 4.26
CA HIS A 71 -11.05 11.04 3.97
C HIS A 71 -11.92 10.04 3.20
N GLY A 72 -11.52 8.78 3.20
CA GLY A 72 -12.30 7.73 2.53
C GLY A 72 -12.19 7.73 1.01
N ASP A 73 -11.56 8.73 0.41
CA ASP A 73 -11.51 8.82 -1.04
C ASP A 73 -10.10 8.95 -1.62
N THR A 74 -9.07 9.04 -0.79
CA THR A 74 -7.70 9.19 -1.24
C THR A 74 -6.86 8.09 -0.62
N ALA A 75 -6.17 7.34 -1.46
CA ALA A 75 -5.26 6.29 -1.00
C ALA A 75 -3.82 6.74 -1.26
N PHE A 76 -3.07 6.90 -0.17
CA PHE A 76 -1.63 7.13 -0.27
C PHE A 76 -0.97 5.77 -0.31
N MET A 77 -0.38 5.42 -1.46
CA MET A 77 0.31 4.16 -1.66
C MET A 77 1.76 4.37 -1.23
N LEU A 78 2.16 3.71 -0.15
CA LEU A 78 3.38 4.09 0.55
C LEU A 78 4.56 3.18 0.29
N THR A 79 4.35 1.87 0.34
CA THR A 79 5.42 0.91 0.09
C THR A 79 4.81 -0.44 -0.24
N ALA A 80 5.57 -1.25 -0.95
CA ALA A 80 5.16 -2.61 -1.27
C ALA A 80 6.38 -3.51 -1.23
N TYR A 81 6.19 -4.77 -0.83
CA TYR A 81 7.31 -5.69 -0.72
C TYR A 81 6.82 -7.13 -0.89
N PRO A 82 7.69 -8.03 -1.35
CA PRO A 82 7.33 -9.44 -1.43
C PRO A 82 7.20 -10.03 -0.03
N LYS A 83 6.22 -10.89 0.15
CA LYS A 83 6.00 -11.53 1.45
C LYS A 83 7.21 -12.36 1.86
N ASN A 84 7.90 -12.97 0.91
CA ASN A 84 9.02 -13.84 1.23
C ASN A 84 10.27 -13.07 1.69
N GLU A 85 10.28 -11.74 1.53
CA GLU A 85 11.39 -10.93 2.04
C GLU A 85 11.07 -10.31 3.38
N GLN A 86 9.80 -10.05 3.62
CA GLN A 86 9.39 -9.36 4.83
C GLN A 86 7.89 -9.62 5.02
N THR A 87 7.48 -9.98 6.23
CA THR A 87 6.06 -10.20 6.49
C THR A 87 5.36 -8.97 7.04
N ASP A 88 6.04 -8.24 7.91
CA ASP A 88 5.47 -7.07 8.55
C ASP A 88 6.44 -5.92 8.51
N LEU A 89 5.92 -4.70 8.66
CA LEU A 89 6.75 -3.53 8.82
C LEU A 89 7.53 -3.61 10.12
N THR A 90 8.77 -3.16 10.09
CA THR A 90 9.53 -2.99 11.33
C THR A 90 8.98 -1.75 12.06
N PRO A 91 9.25 -1.64 13.38
CA PRO A 91 8.85 -0.42 14.10
C PRO A 91 9.43 0.85 13.49
N ALA A 92 10.67 0.79 13.00
CA ALA A 92 11.28 1.95 12.38
C ALA A 92 10.57 2.34 11.09
N GLN A 93 10.21 1.34 10.28
CA GLN A 93 9.46 1.60 9.04
C GLN A 93 8.09 2.19 9.36
N THR A 94 7.41 1.64 10.36
CA THR A 94 6.11 2.15 10.75
C THR A 94 6.19 3.61 11.17
N ARG A 95 7.20 3.96 11.96
CA ARG A 95 7.38 5.36 12.39
C ARG A 95 7.64 6.27 11.21
N ALA A 96 8.49 5.84 10.28
CA ALA A 96 8.82 6.65 9.13
C ALA A 96 7.59 6.91 8.26
N LEU A 97 6.78 5.88 8.02
CA LEU A 97 5.58 6.03 7.22
C LEU A 97 4.53 6.88 7.90
N LYS A 98 4.42 6.73 9.22
CA LYS A 98 3.51 7.56 9.99
C LYS A 98 3.88 9.04 9.89
N GLN A 99 5.16 9.34 9.98
CA GLN A 99 5.62 10.72 9.83
C GLN A 99 5.35 11.24 8.42
N LEU A 100 5.54 10.39 7.41
CA LEU A 100 5.28 10.78 6.04
C LEU A 100 3.81 11.15 5.84
N ILE A 101 2.91 10.35 6.41
CA ILE A 101 1.48 10.62 6.31
C ILE A 101 1.13 11.92 7.03
N GLU A 102 1.70 12.16 8.19
CA GLU A 102 1.46 13.42 8.89
C GLU A 102 1.86 14.61 8.04
N LYS A 103 2.99 14.49 7.37
CA LYS A 103 3.44 15.55 6.48
C LYS A 103 2.48 15.77 5.32
N TYR A 104 2.05 14.70 4.68
CA TYR A 104 1.13 14.81 3.55
C TYR A 104 -0.21 15.41 3.96
N THR A 105 -0.68 15.11 5.15
CA THR A 105 -2.04 15.49 5.55
C THR A 105 -2.11 16.82 6.28
N THR A 106 -1.00 17.32 6.80
CA THR A 106 -1.01 18.59 7.53
C THR A 106 -0.71 19.79 6.65
N GLU A 107 -0.28 19.59 5.45
CA GLU A 107 0.01 20.70 4.52
C GLU A 107 -1.22 21.21 3.79
N ARG A 108 -2.38 20.77 4.22
CA ARG A 108 -3.63 21.13 3.54
C ARG A 108 -4.34 22.30 4.18
#